data_c6f7e8401a1c41ac8bb1145258fd3942
#
_entry.id   c6f7e8401a1c41ac8bb1145258fd3942
#
_cell.length_a   1.000
_cell.length_b   1.000
_cell.length_c   1.000
_cell.angle_alpha   90.00
_cell.angle_beta   90.00
_cell.angle_gamma   90.00
#
_symmetry.space_group_name_H-M   'P 1'
#
loop_
_entity.id
_entity.type
_entity.pdbx_description
1 polymer ?
#
loop_
_entity_poly.entity_id
_entity_poly.type
_entity_poly.pdbx_seq_one_letter_code
_entity_poly.pdbx_strand_id
1 'polypeptide(L)'
;MFRKLFYMGLEPYEGRYTLQLQDWAEAVFQKRGIDYTIVPGETIDDTKAISVGQVLDAHGRSYFGMSQLMNLVQMMRNGECTGEDAVLFEDMFQPGIESLPYIMNQIPKEQRPTVYVRCLAQAVDPDDFVHVWGMGKWMSLYEQMVNQFATVLATNEEMVAHMRIANWEAPLYNISGLSFGKEEVQSRVDNIKPFDQRNNRVVFAARFDQEKQPDFYMDVIEMVL
;
A
#
# COMPACT_ATOMS: atom_id res chain seq x y z
N MET A 1 10.75 5.99 -20.35
CA MET A 1 11.56 5.57 -19.17
C MET A 1 11.71 6.82 -18.32
N PHE A 2 11.36 6.79 -17.04
CA PHE A 2 11.53 7.94 -16.15
C PHE A 2 13.02 8.11 -15.77
N ARG A 3 13.38 9.35 -15.42
CA ARG A 3 14.73 9.70 -14.96
C ARG A 3 14.95 9.23 -13.52
N LYS A 4 13.99 9.51 -12.63
CA LYS A 4 14.06 9.21 -11.20
C LYS A 4 12.71 8.76 -10.66
N LEU A 5 12.72 7.92 -9.63
CA LEU A 5 11.54 7.47 -8.92
C LEU A 5 11.45 8.14 -7.54
N PHE A 6 10.35 8.82 -7.28
CA PHE A 6 9.99 9.31 -5.95
C PHE A 6 9.05 8.31 -5.31
N TYR A 7 9.53 7.65 -4.26
CA TYR A 7 8.81 6.59 -3.59
C TYR A 7 8.09 7.12 -2.36
N MET A 8 6.78 6.99 -2.37
CA MET A 8 5.85 7.37 -1.31
C MET A 8 5.51 6.10 -0.53
N GLY A 9 6.37 5.71 0.41
CA GLY A 9 6.18 4.52 1.25
C GLY A 9 5.09 4.73 2.28
N LEU A 10 4.72 3.65 2.95
CA LEU A 10 3.83 3.68 4.10
C LEU A 10 4.61 4.05 5.37
N GLU A 11 3.89 4.41 6.42
CA GLU A 11 4.51 4.68 7.72
C GLU A 11 5.36 3.49 8.21
N PRO A 12 6.66 3.68 8.43
CA PRO A 12 7.62 2.59 8.67
C PRO A 12 7.66 2.21 10.16
N TYR A 13 6.53 1.75 10.71
CA TYR A 13 6.48 1.32 12.11
C TYR A 13 7.16 -0.04 12.31
N GLU A 14 7.96 -0.15 13.36
CA GLU A 14 8.59 -1.39 13.75
C GLU A 14 7.54 -2.49 14.03
N GLY A 15 7.80 -3.69 13.54
CA GLY A 15 6.88 -4.83 13.67
C GLY A 15 5.71 -4.85 12.67
N ARG A 16 5.58 -3.85 11.80
CA ARG A 16 4.62 -3.87 10.70
C ARG A 16 5.27 -4.31 9.40
N TYR A 17 4.45 -4.91 8.53
CA TYR A 17 4.87 -5.24 7.16
C TYR A 17 5.23 -3.99 6.34
N THR A 18 4.77 -2.81 6.73
CA THR A 18 5.02 -1.55 6.02
C THR A 18 6.51 -1.20 5.97
N LEU A 19 7.24 -1.43 7.06
CA LEU A 19 8.70 -1.29 7.07
C LEU A 19 9.37 -2.29 6.12
N GLN A 20 8.94 -3.55 6.16
CA GLN A 20 9.46 -4.59 5.25
C GLN A 20 9.20 -4.27 3.78
N LEU A 21 8.03 -3.71 3.45
CA LEU A 21 7.73 -3.30 2.07
C LEU A 21 8.71 -2.25 1.57
N GLN A 22 9.05 -1.27 2.39
CA GLN A 22 10.04 -0.26 2.03
C GLN A 22 11.41 -0.90 1.81
N ASP A 23 11.89 -1.71 2.75
CA ASP A 23 13.20 -2.39 2.64
C ASP A 23 13.29 -3.25 1.37
N TRP A 24 12.23 -3.99 1.06
CA TRP A 24 12.18 -4.81 -0.15
C TRP A 24 12.11 -3.98 -1.44
N ALA A 25 11.37 -2.86 -1.42
CA ALA A 25 11.32 -1.95 -2.55
C ALA A 25 12.69 -1.34 -2.82
N GLU A 26 13.37 -0.84 -1.79
CA GLU A 26 14.72 -0.28 -1.92
C GLU A 26 15.73 -1.31 -2.44
N ALA A 27 15.69 -2.54 -1.92
CA ALA A 27 16.54 -3.63 -2.42
C ALA A 27 16.32 -3.90 -3.91
N VAL A 28 15.08 -3.83 -4.38
CA VAL A 28 14.74 -3.99 -5.80
C VAL A 28 15.23 -2.80 -6.62
N PHE A 29 15.05 -1.58 -6.13
CA PHE A 29 15.51 -0.37 -6.83
C PHE A 29 17.02 -0.39 -7.01
N GLN A 30 17.76 -0.71 -5.95
CA GLN A 30 19.23 -0.85 -6.00
C GLN A 30 19.66 -1.95 -6.97
N LYS A 31 19.08 -3.15 -6.88
CA LYS A 31 19.38 -4.28 -7.76
C LYS A 31 19.11 -3.98 -9.24
N ARG A 32 18.12 -3.14 -9.52
CA ARG A 32 17.74 -2.75 -10.88
C ARG A 32 18.44 -1.48 -11.38
N GLY A 33 19.24 -0.83 -10.55
CA GLY A 33 19.91 0.43 -10.88
C GLY A 33 18.92 1.59 -11.11
N ILE A 34 17.78 1.56 -10.42
CA ILE A 34 16.78 2.64 -10.47
C ILE A 34 17.28 3.76 -9.57
N ASP A 35 17.42 4.98 -10.12
CA ASP A 35 17.61 6.17 -9.30
C ASP A 35 16.32 6.50 -8.57
N TYR A 36 16.38 6.59 -7.25
CA TYR A 36 15.18 6.81 -6.42
C TYR A 36 15.45 7.75 -5.25
N THR A 37 14.37 8.32 -4.76
CA THR A 37 14.32 9.07 -3.49
C THR A 37 13.13 8.60 -2.68
N ILE A 38 13.36 8.19 -1.44
CA ILE A 38 12.27 8.01 -0.49
C ILE A 38 11.79 9.39 -0.05
N VAL A 39 10.53 9.68 -0.29
CA VAL A 39 9.93 10.93 0.18
C VAL A 39 9.61 10.77 1.66
N PRO A 40 10.20 11.56 2.56
CA PRO A 40 9.98 11.39 3.99
C PRO A 40 8.59 11.85 4.40
N GLY A 41 7.98 11.13 5.34
CA GLY A 41 6.82 11.57 6.12
C GLY A 41 7.21 11.75 7.59
N GLU A 42 6.43 12.52 8.33
CA GLU A 42 6.61 12.73 9.76
C GLU A 42 5.72 11.80 10.57
N THR A 43 6.23 11.24 11.67
CA THR A 43 5.47 10.44 12.63
C THR A 43 5.09 11.27 13.84
N ILE A 44 3.88 11.05 14.39
CA ILE A 44 3.43 11.77 15.58
C ILE A 44 4.13 11.24 16.84
N ASP A 45 4.27 9.92 16.93
CA ASP A 45 4.81 9.25 18.12
C ASP A 45 5.36 7.87 17.73
N ASP A 46 6.65 7.67 17.97
CA ASP A 46 7.32 6.42 17.65
C ASP A 46 6.95 5.27 18.63
N THR A 47 6.34 5.60 19.77
CA THR A 47 6.04 4.61 20.82
C THR A 47 4.65 4.03 20.77
N LYS A 48 3.74 4.65 20.03
CA LYS A 48 2.37 4.14 19.85
C LYS A 48 2.27 3.21 18.66
N ALA A 49 3.04 2.14 18.74
CA ALA A 49 2.75 0.97 17.94
C ALA A 49 1.26 0.64 18.06
N ILE A 50 0.66 0.26 16.97
CA ILE A 50 -0.76 -0.08 16.79
C ILE A 50 -1.29 -0.83 17.99
N SER A 51 -2.34 -0.31 18.58
CA SER A 51 -3.10 -1.03 19.60
C SER A 51 -3.65 -2.32 18.99
N VAL A 52 -3.49 -3.42 19.71
CA VAL A 52 -4.05 -4.71 19.29
C VAL A 52 -5.52 -4.54 18.97
N GLY A 53 -5.97 -4.98 17.79
CA GLY A 53 -7.35 -4.84 17.32
C GLY A 53 -7.65 -3.54 16.54
N GLN A 54 -6.70 -2.64 16.38
CA GLN A 54 -6.84 -1.50 15.47
C GLN A 54 -6.17 -1.78 14.13
N VAL A 55 -6.92 -1.59 13.05
CA VAL A 55 -6.41 -1.81 11.69
C VAL A 55 -5.48 -0.68 11.28
N LEU A 56 -5.85 0.55 11.60
CA LEU A 56 -5.09 1.75 11.27
C LEU A 56 -5.12 2.72 12.45
N ASP A 57 -3.98 3.35 12.72
CA ASP A 57 -3.95 4.61 13.44
C ASP A 57 -4.32 5.73 12.46
N ALA A 58 -5.59 6.14 12.47
CA ALA A 58 -6.09 7.14 11.53
C ALA A 58 -5.37 8.48 11.65
N HIS A 59 -4.96 8.89 12.85
CA HIS A 59 -4.24 10.13 13.06
C HIS A 59 -2.79 10.03 12.58
N GLY A 60 -2.08 8.99 13.01
CA GLY A 60 -0.68 8.76 12.61
C GLY A 60 -0.54 8.57 11.11
N ARG A 61 -1.42 7.77 10.50
CA ARG A 61 -1.42 7.57 9.05
C ARG A 61 -1.72 8.86 8.28
N SER A 62 -2.70 9.64 8.74
CA SER A 62 -3.04 10.91 8.08
C SER A 62 -1.91 11.93 8.22
N TYR A 63 -1.32 12.03 9.39
CA TYR A 63 -0.20 12.94 9.63
C TYR A 63 1.01 12.57 8.76
N PHE A 64 1.39 11.29 8.74
CA PHE A 64 2.48 10.78 7.91
C PHE A 64 2.21 11.04 6.42
N GLY A 65 1.04 10.65 5.91
CA GLY A 65 0.69 10.80 4.50
C GLY A 65 0.64 12.26 4.04
N MET A 66 0.02 13.12 4.85
CA MET A 66 -0.07 14.56 4.52
C MET A 66 1.31 15.23 4.55
N SER A 67 2.15 14.96 5.56
CA SER A 67 3.51 15.51 5.63
C SER A 67 4.39 15.01 4.47
N GLN A 68 4.26 13.75 4.11
CA GLN A 68 4.95 13.17 2.96
C GLN A 68 4.52 13.85 1.65
N LEU A 69 3.23 14.09 1.47
CA LEU A 69 2.75 14.82 0.30
C LEU A 69 3.26 16.26 0.27
N MET A 70 3.29 16.96 1.40
CA MET A 70 3.86 18.31 1.49
C MET A 70 5.32 18.33 1.04
N ASN A 71 6.13 17.33 1.45
CA ASN A 71 7.51 17.19 1.00
C ASN A 71 7.61 16.94 -0.51
N LEU A 72 6.76 16.07 -1.07
CA LEU A 72 6.71 15.85 -2.52
C LEU A 72 6.37 17.15 -3.27
N VAL A 73 5.37 17.90 -2.80
CA VAL A 73 4.98 19.18 -3.41
C VAL A 73 6.12 20.20 -3.36
N GLN A 74 6.87 20.22 -2.25
CA GLN A 74 8.06 21.08 -2.14
C GLN A 74 9.15 20.66 -3.13
N MET A 75 9.39 19.35 -3.31
CA MET A 75 10.32 18.82 -4.31
C MET A 75 9.89 19.19 -5.75
N MET A 76 8.61 19.11 -6.06
CA MET A 76 8.06 19.57 -7.34
C MET A 76 8.30 21.07 -7.54
N ARG A 77 8.03 21.88 -6.53
CA ARG A 77 8.23 23.33 -6.58
C ARG A 77 9.69 23.73 -6.78
N ASN A 78 10.61 22.96 -6.21
CA ASN A 78 12.07 23.19 -6.34
C ASN A 78 12.64 22.66 -7.66
N GLY A 79 11.85 21.96 -8.48
CA GLY A 79 12.32 21.33 -9.71
C GLY A 79 13.11 20.04 -9.50
N GLU A 80 13.04 19.46 -8.31
CA GLU A 80 13.68 18.17 -8.01
C GLU A 80 12.86 17.01 -8.59
N CYS A 81 11.51 17.11 -8.53
CA CYS A 81 10.55 16.20 -9.14
C CYS A 81 9.85 16.89 -10.31
N THR A 82 10.01 16.37 -11.51
CA THR A 82 9.59 17.00 -12.78
C THR A 82 8.80 16.03 -13.66
N GLY A 83 8.42 16.46 -14.85
CA GLY A 83 7.75 15.62 -15.86
C GLY A 83 8.59 14.47 -16.41
N GLU A 84 9.90 14.46 -16.17
CA GLU A 84 10.78 13.34 -16.53
C GLU A 84 10.80 12.22 -15.48
N ASP A 85 10.14 12.44 -14.35
CA ASP A 85 10.20 11.55 -13.18
C ASP A 85 8.89 10.77 -12.98
N ALA A 86 8.97 9.78 -12.11
CA ALA A 86 7.82 9.01 -11.66
C ALA A 86 7.64 9.16 -10.14
N VAL A 87 6.39 9.12 -9.70
CA VAL A 87 6.01 9.03 -8.29
C VAL A 87 5.27 7.73 -8.09
N LEU A 88 5.69 6.91 -7.13
CA LEU A 88 5.03 5.65 -6.78
C LEU A 88 4.49 5.72 -5.36
N PHE A 89 3.18 5.69 -5.22
CA PHE A 89 2.51 5.50 -3.93
C PHE A 89 2.38 4.00 -3.64
N GLU A 90 2.91 3.57 -2.51
CA GLU A 90 2.88 2.16 -2.07
C GLU A 90 1.46 1.69 -1.72
N ASP A 91 0.59 2.62 -1.36
CA ASP A 91 -0.83 2.36 -1.18
C ASP A 91 -1.64 3.54 -1.75
N MET A 92 -2.67 3.24 -2.51
CA MET A 92 -3.61 4.24 -3.01
C MET A 92 -4.29 5.00 -1.87
N PHE A 93 -4.52 4.31 -0.74
CA PHE A 93 -5.04 4.92 0.48
C PHE A 93 -3.92 5.68 1.23
N GLN A 94 -3.50 6.78 0.64
CA GLN A 94 -2.53 7.71 1.21
C GLN A 94 -3.21 9.05 1.48
N PRO A 95 -3.58 9.36 2.73
CA PRO A 95 -4.20 10.65 3.06
C PRO A 95 -3.39 11.83 2.55
N GLY A 96 -4.07 12.76 1.89
CA GLY A 96 -3.45 13.90 1.20
C GLY A 96 -3.35 13.73 -0.31
N ILE A 97 -3.30 12.50 -0.85
CA ILE A 97 -3.18 12.25 -2.30
C ILE A 97 -4.34 12.89 -3.09
N GLU A 98 -5.49 13.06 -2.48
CA GLU A 98 -6.66 13.74 -3.02
C GLU A 98 -6.40 15.20 -3.42
N SER A 99 -5.33 15.81 -2.92
CA SER A 99 -4.90 17.15 -3.31
C SER A 99 -4.08 17.18 -4.60
N LEU A 100 -3.52 16.04 -5.04
CA LEU A 100 -2.66 15.98 -6.22
C LEU A 100 -3.35 16.42 -7.51
N PRO A 101 -4.61 16.07 -7.82
CA PRO A 101 -5.27 16.54 -9.03
C PRO A 101 -5.32 18.05 -9.14
N TYR A 102 -5.57 18.73 -8.01
CA TYR A 102 -5.54 20.20 -7.97
C TYR A 102 -4.15 20.75 -8.27
N ILE A 103 -3.12 20.20 -7.60
CA ILE A 103 -1.72 20.63 -7.76
C ILE A 103 -1.25 20.37 -9.19
N MET A 104 -1.49 19.17 -9.71
CA MET A 104 -1.09 18.77 -11.06
C MET A 104 -1.74 19.64 -12.14
N ASN A 105 -2.98 20.09 -11.93
CA ASN A 105 -3.66 20.95 -12.88
C ASN A 105 -3.13 22.40 -12.91
N GLN A 106 -2.36 22.82 -11.89
CA GLN A 106 -1.73 24.13 -11.86
C GLN A 106 -0.36 24.20 -12.55
N ILE A 107 0.20 23.06 -12.92
CA ILE A 107 1.49 22.98 -13.62
C ILE A 107 1.29 22.50 -15.07
N PRO A 108 2.13 22.96 -16.00
CA PRO A 108 2.11 22.49 -17.38
C PRO A 108 2.17 20.97 -17.49
N LYS A 109 1.46 20.39 -18.44
CA LYS A 109 1.34 18.94 -18.56
C LYS A 109 2.70 18.24 -18.70
N GLU A 110 3.61 18.82 -19.43
CA GLU A 110 4.98 18.33 -19.66
C GLU A 110 5.88 18.38 -18.42
N GLN A 111 5.47 19.11 -17.40
CA GLN A 111 6.18 19.20 -16.11
C GLN A 111 5.59 18.29 -15.03
N ARG A 112 4.50 17.59 -15.33
CA ARG A 112 3.84 16.70 -14.38
C ARG A 112 4.54 15.36 -14.33
N PRO A 113 5.00 14.89 -13.16
CA PRO A 113 5.53 13.54 -13.04
C PRO A 113 4.46 12.49 -13.35
N THR A 114 4.88 11.33 -13.80
CA THR A 114 3.96 10.19 -13.97
C THR A 114 3.67 9.59 -12.59
N VAL A 115 2.39 9.49 -12.25
CA VAL A 115 1.97 8.95 -10.95
C VAL A 115 1.50 7.50 -11.09
N TYR A 116 2.06 6.64 -10.27
CA TYR A 116 1.65 5.26 -10.06
C TYR A 116 1.13 5.08 -8.64
N VAL A 117 0.07 4.32 -8.50
CA VAL A 117 -0.49 3.96 -7.18
C VAL A 117 -0.70 2.46 -7.12
N ARG A 118 -0.31 1.85 -6.02
CA ARG A 118 -0.67 0.46 -5.74
C ARG A 118 -2.03 0.43 -5.05
N CYS A 119 -2.94 -0.39 -5.53
CA CYS A 119 -4.22 -0.61 -4.88
C CYS A 119 -4.15 -1.85 -4.02
N LEU A 120 -4.27 -1.68 -2.70
CA LEU A 120 -4.25 -2.76 -1.71
C LEU A 120 -5.63 -3.06 -1.13
N ALA A 121 -6.53 -2.08 -1.15
CA ALA A 121 -7.92 -2.16 -0.71
C ALA A 121 -8.80 -1.36 -1.65
N GLN A 122 -10.05 -1.74 -1.81
CA GLN A 122 -10.96 -1.09 -2.76
C GLN A 122 -12.41 -1.12 -2.28
N ALA A 123 -13.14 -0.04 -2.59
CA ALA A 123 -14.55 0.09 -2.23
C ALA A 123 -15.49 -0.84 -3.04
N VAL A 124 -15.02 -1.44 -4.11
CA VAL A 124 -15.80 -2.39 -4.93
C VAL A 124 -15.81 -3.80 -4.36
N ASP A 125 -14.91 -4.11 -3.44
CA ASP A 125 -14.88 -5.38 -2.72
C ASP A 125 -15.80 -5.29 -1.49
N PRO A 126 -16.93 -6.03 -1.45
CA PRO A 126 -17.88 -5.97 -0.34
C PRO A 126 -17.31 -6.55 0.96
N ASP A 127 -16.29 -7.39 0.88
CA ASP A 127 -15.64 -8.04 2.01
C ASP A 127 -14.44 -7.25 2.54
N ASP A 128 -14.10 -6.13 1.90
CA ASP A 128 -13.03 -5.27 2.36
C ASP A 128 -13.42 -4.54 3.67
N PHE A 129 -12.39 -4.30 4.51
CA PHE A 129 -12.56 -3.62 5.80
C PHE A 129 -13.24 -2.26 5.68
N VAL A 130 -13.11 -1.57 4.54
CA VAL A 130 -13.76 -0.26 4.32
C VAL A 130 -15.28 -0.36 4.35
N HIS A 131 -15.85 -1.49 3.93
CA HIS A 131 -17.29 -1.75 4.03
C HIS A 131 -17.71 -2.11 5.45
N VAL A 132 -16.96 -2.96 6.11
CA VAL A 132 -17.19 -3.35 7.52
C VAL A 132 -17.22 -2.13 8.44
N TRP A 133 -16.39 -1.14 8.16
CA TRP A 133 -16.33 0.11 8.93
C TRP A 133 -17.27 1.20 8.44
N GLY A 134 -18.12 0.93 7.46
CA GLY A 134 -19.07 1.89 6.92
C GLY A 134 -18.42 3.01 6.09
N MET A 135 -17.19 2.84 5.66
CA MET A 135 -16.41 3.83 4.92
C MET A 135 -16.51 3.68 3.40
N GLY A 136 -17.28 2.73 2.88
CA GLY A 136 -17.32 2.41 1.46
C GLY A 136 -17.66 3.60 0.56
N LYS A 137 -18.58 4.48 0.96
CA LYS A 137 -18.91 5.69 0.18
C LYS A 137 -17.76 6.69 0.13
N TRP A 138 -17.09 6.91 1.25
CA TRP A 138 -15.93 7.79 1.30
C TRP A 138 -14.79 7.23 0.45
N MET A 139 -14.51 5.94 0.57
CA MET A 139 -13.45 5.28 -0.20
C MET A 139 -13.74 5.31 -1.70
N SER A 140 -14.98 5.07 -2.12
CA SER A 140 -15.37 5.16 -3.52
C SER A 140 -15.13 6.56 -4.12
N LEU A 141 -15.43 7.62 -3.38
CA LEU A 141 -15.13 8.98 -3.82
C LEU A 141 -13.62 9.22 -3.96
N TYR A 142 -12.86 8.77 -2.99
CA TYR A 142 -11.40 8.87 -2.97
C TYR A 142 -10.76 8.13 -4.14
N GLU A 143 -11.17 6.90 -4.39
CA GLU A 143 -10.73 6.08 -5.53
C GLU A 143 -11.03 6.74 -6.87
N GLN A 144 -12.21 7.34 -7.02
CA GLN A 144 -12.56 8.05 -8.26
C GLN A 144 -11.66 9.26 -8.51
N MET A 145 -11.22 9.94 -7.47
CA MET A 145 -10.27 11.05 -7.62
C MET A 145 -8.90 10.57 -8.06
N VAL A 146 -8.39 9.50 -7.46
CA VAL A 146 -7.10 8.88 -7.83
C VAL A 146 -7.16 8.32 -9.24
N ASN A 147 -8.30 7.73 -9.64
CA ASN A 147 -8.55 7.18 -10.96
C ASN A 147 -8.36 8.20 -12.11
N GLN A 148 -8.48 9.50 -11.83
CA GLN A 148 -8.40 10.54 -12.87
C GLN A 148 -6.98 10.92 -13.26
N PHE A 149 -5.97 10.64 -12.43
CA PHE A 149 -4.61 11.14 -12.68
C PHE A 149 -3.50 10.10 -12.55
N ALA A 150 -3.79 8.93 -11.99
CA ALA A 150 -2.79 7.92 -11.70
C ALA A 150 -2.93 6.68 -12.58
N THR A 151 -1.82 5.98 -12.75
CA THR A 151 -1.81 4.60 -13.24
C THR A 151 -1.90 3.67 -12.03
N VAL A 152 -2.87 2.75 -12.04
CA VAL A 152 -3.16 1.87 -10.91
C VAL A 152 -2.49 0.51 -11.08
N LEU A 153 -1.78 0.08 -10.05
CA LEU A 153 -1.13 -1.22 -9.96
C LEU A 153 -1.98 -2.13 -9.06
N ALA A 154 -2.72 -3.04 -9.67
CA ALA A 154 -3.57 -4.00 -8.96
C ALA A 154 -2.80 -5.28 -8.64
N THR A 155 -3.14 -5.93 -7.53
CA THR A 155 -2.41 -7.11 -7.04
C THR A 155 -2.79 -8.41 -7.76
N ASN A 156 -3.95 -8.46 -8.40
CA ASN A 156 -4.42 -9.65 -9.13
C ASN A 156 -5.43 -9.28 -10.23
N GLU A 157 -5.78 -10.25 -11.06
CA GLU A 157 -6.72 -10.05 -12.18
C GLU A 157 -8.16 -9.86 -11.72
N GLU A 158 -8.57 -10.46 -10.61
CA GLU A 158 -9.90 -10.30 -10.04
C GLU A 158 -10.13 -8.85 -9.62
N MET A 159 -9.15 -8.25 -8.93
CA MET A 159 -9.19 -6.84 -8.59
C MET A 159 -9.29 -5.95 -9.83
N VAL A 160 -8.53 -6.23 -10.89
CA VAL A 160 -8.65 -5.50 -12.17
C VAL A 160 -10.05 -5.65 -12.75
N ALA A 161 -10.64 -6.85 -12.70
CA ALA A 161 -11.99 -7.08 -13.19
C ALA A 161 -13.03 -6.29 -12.38
N HIS A 162 -12.95 -6.27 -11.06
CA HIS A 162 -13.81 -5.47 -10.19
C HIS A 162 -13.71 -3.98 -10.50
N MET A 163 -12.49 -3.47 -10.66
CA MET A 163 -12.28 -2.07 -11.03
C MET A 163 -12.90 -1.74 -12.38
N ARG A 164 -12.79 -2.61 -13.38
CA ARG A 164 -13.43 -2.41 -14.69
C ARG A 164 -14.96 -2.43 -14.61
N ILE A 165 -15.53 -3.33 -13.83
CA ILE A 165 -16.98 -3.37 -13.56
C ILE A 165 -17.43 -2.07 -12.86
N ALA A 166 -16.62 -1.52 -11.98
CA ALA A 166 -16.85 -0.24 -11.29
C ALA A 166 -16.54 1.00 -12.16
N ASN A 167 -16.29 0.81 -13.46
CA ASN A 167 -15.99 1.86 -14.44
C ASN A 167 -14.72 2.67 -14.14
N TRP A 168 -13.67 2.03 -13.66
CA TRP A 168 -12.38 2.68 -13.56
C TRP A 168 -11.78 2.92 -14.95
N GLU A 169 -11.46 4.17 -15.25
CA GLU A 169 -10.91 4.61 -16.54
C GLU A 169 -9.37 4.64 -16.54
N ALA A 170 -8.74 4.67 -15.37
CA ALA A 170 -7.28 4.67 -15.24
C ALA A 170 -6.64 3.49 -15.96
N PRO A 171 -5.40 3.64 -16.45
CA PRO A 171 -4.58 2.50 -16.83
C PRO A 171 -4.43 1.56 -15.65
N LEU A 172 -4.85 0.29 -15.81
CA LEU A 172 -4.77 -0.75 -14.78
C LEU A 172 -3.76 -1.81 -15.20
N TYR A 173 -2.83 -2.12 -14.30
CA TYR A 173 -1.85 -3.17 -14.51
C TYR A 173 -1.91 -4.17 -13.36
N ASN A 174 -2.06 -5.46 -13.68
CA ASN A 174 -1.89 -6.55 -12.75
C ASN A 174 -0.37 -6.74 -12.48
N ILE A 175 0.05 -6.56 -11.23
CA ILE A 175 1.44 -6.76 -10.80
C ILE A 175 1.67 -8.13 -10.13
N SER A 176 0.66 -9.00 -10.15
CA SER A 176 0.73 -10.38 -9.65
C SER A 176 1.17 -10.50 -8.19
N GLY A 177 0.55 -9.73 -7.32
CA GLY A 177 0.71 -9.82 -5.87
C GLY A 177 1.42 -8.63 -5.23
N LEU A 178 1.71 -8.79 -3.95
CA LEU A 178 2.48 -7.82 -3.17
C LEU A 178 3.98 -8.05 -3.35
N SER A 179 4.75 -6.99 -3.20
CA SER A 179 6.21 -7.10 -3.13
C SER A 179 6.63 -7.92 -1.91
N PHE A 180 7.62 -8.79 -2.08
CA PHE A 180 8.26 -9.51 -0.98
C PHE A 180 9.74 -9.78 -1.29
N GLY A 181 10.54 -9.89 -0.25
CA GLY A 181 11.96 -10.23 -0.35
C GLY A 181 12.14 -11.71 -0.64
N LYS A 182 12.26 -12.09 -1.91
CA LYS A 182 12.35 -13.48 -2.33
C LYS A 182 13.47 -14.24 -1.62
N GLU A 183 14.64 -13.65 -1.52
CA GLU A 183 15.82 -14.25 -0.89
C GLU A 183 15.61 -14.47 0.61
N GLU A 184 14.96 -13.52 1.29
CA GLU A 184 14.62 -13.64 2.70
C GLU A 184 13.60 -14.76 2.93
N VAL A 185 12.52 -14.78 2.15
CA VAL A 185 11.50 -15.82 2.25
C VAL A 185 12.10 -17.20 1.93
N GLN A 186 12.93 -17.31 0.89
CA GLN A 186 13.60 -18.56 0.53
C GLN A 186 14.48 -19.07 1.66
N SER A 187 15.27 -18.20 2.26
CA SER A 187 16.13 -18.56 3.41
C SER A 187 15.33 -19.08 4.61
N ARG A 188 14.13 -18.54 4.84
CA ARG A 188 13.22 -19.06 5.88
C ARG A 188 12.63 -20.42 5.50
N VAL A 189 12.23 -20.59 4.23
CA VAL A 189 11.68 -21.85 3.71
C VAL A 189 12.72 -22.97 3.80
N ASP A 190 13.96 -22.70 3.45
CA ASP A 190 15.07 -23.68 3.49
C ASP A 190 15.36 -24.19 4.91
N ASN A 191 14.96 -23.42 5.92
CA ASN A 191 15.13 -23.78 7.33
C ASN A 191 13.86 -24.37 7.99
N ILE A 192 12.79 -24.60 7.21
CA ILE A 192 11.56 -25.21 7.73
C ILE A 192 11.80 -26.69 8.02
N LYS A 193 11.45 -27.11 9.24
CA LYS A 193 11.50 -28.53 9.60
C LYS A 193 10.60 -29.37 8.68
N PRO A 194 11.00 -30.58 8.31
CA PRO A 194 10.14 -31.56 7.66
C PRO A 194 8.81 -31.72 8.38
N PHE A 195 7.75 -32.04 7.66
CA PHE A 195 6.38 -32.08 8.21
C PHE A 195 6.25 -33.02 9.43
N ASP A 196 6.87 -34.17 9.37
CA ASP A 196 6.93 -35.21 10.42
C ASP A 196 7.68 -34.77 11.69
N GLN A 197 8.48 -33.71 11.60
CA GLN A 197 9.24 -33.11 12.71
C GLN A 197 8.63 -31.84 13.24
N ARG A 198 7.46 -31.43 12.73
CA ARG A 198 6.74 -30.23 13.18
C ARG A 198 5.88 -30.54 14.39
N ASN A 199 5.66 -29.51 15.21
CA ASN A 199 4.70 -29.60 16.30
C ASN A 199 3.27 -29.67 15.73
N ASN A 200 2.39 -30.37 16.42
CA ASN A 200 0.96 -30.36 16.13
C ASN A 200 0.35 -29.02 16.59
N ARG A 201 0.69 -27.93 15.87
CA ARG A 201 0.15 -26.60 16.11
C ARG A 201 -0.61 -26.14 14.90
N VAL A 202 -1.81 -25.64 15.12
CA VAL A 202 -2.58 -24.87 14.16
C VAL A 202 -2.42 -23.41 14.54
N VAL A 203 -2.12 -22.55 13.58
CA VAL A 203 -1.83 -21.13 13.82
C VAL A 203 -2.82 -20.29 13.04
N PHE A 204 -3.51 -19.40 13.75
CA PHE A 204 -4.27 -18.34 13.13
C PHE A 204 -3.35 -17.14 12.86
N ALA A 205 -2.82 -17.10 11.62
CA ALA A 205 -1.85 -16.08 11.22
C ALA A 205 -2.54 -14.80 10.69
N ALA A 206 -3.50 -14.27 11.44
CA ALA A 206 -4.24 -13.08 11.08
C ALA A 206 -4.57 -12.24 12.33
N ARG A 207 -5.05 -11.02 12.11
CA ARG A 207 -5.61 -10.19 13.18
C ARG A 207 -6.90 -10.84 13.72
N PHE A 208 -7.15 -10.68 15.01
CA PHE A 208 -8.46 -11.01 15.59
C PHE A 208 -9.43 -9.87 15.26
N ASP A 209 -9.89 -9.86 14.03
CA ASP A 209 -10.81 -8.89 13.47
C ASP A 209 -11.95 -9.63 12.76
N GLN A 210 -13.15 -9.07 12.75
CA GLN A 210 -14.34 -9.69 12.18
C GLN A 210 -14.12 -10.11 10.70
N GLU A 211 -13.40 -9.31 9.91
CA GLU A 211 -13.08 -9.62 8.52
C GLU A 211 -12.25 -10.91 8.34
N LYS A 212 -11.49 -11.30 9.37
CA LYS A 212 -10.64 -12.51 9.36
C LYS A 212 -11.33 -13.73 9.96
N GLN A 213 -12.59 -13.58 10.39
CA GLN A 213 -13.44 -14.65 10.91
C GLN A 213 -12.78 -15.52 11.99
N PRO A 214 -12.25 -14.93 13.08
CA PRO A 214 -11.59 -15.69 14.13
C PRO A 214 -12.53 -16.72 14.80
N ASP A 215 -13.83 -16.41 14.92
CA ASP A 215 -14.83 -17.32 15.49
C ASP A 215 -14.96 -18.59 14.64
N PHE A 216 -15.04 -18.45 13.32
CA PHE A 216 -15.04 -19.60 12.41
C PHE A 216 -13.80 -20.48 12.56
N TYR A 217 -12.62 -19.84 12.75
CA TYR A 217 -11.40 -20.59 13.03
C TYR A 217 -11.49 -21.37 14.34
N MET A 218 -12.05 -20.77 15.39
CA MET A 218 -12.25 -21.45 16.69
C MET A 218 -13.22 -22.62 16.56
N ASP A 219 -14.34 -22.45 15.84
CA ASP A 219 -15.31 -23.52 15.59
C ASP A 219 -14.66 -24.70 14.86
N VAL A 220 -13.80 -24.43 13.86
CA VAL A 220 -13.05 -25.48 13.14
C VAL A 220 -12.09 -26.24 14.08
N ILE A 221 -11.41 -25.50 14.96
CA ILE A 221 -10.50 -26.13 15.94
C ILE A 221 -11.26 -27.03 16.91
N GLU A 222 -12.42 -26.60 17.40
CA GLU A 222 -13.26 -27.40 18.30
C GLU A 222 -13.81 -28.66 17.63
N MET A 223 -14.04 -28.62 16.30
CA MET A 223 -14.48 -29.81 15.55
C MET A 223 -13.36 -30.83 15.28
N VAL A 224 -12.10 -30.41 15.33
CA VAL A 224 -10.93 -31.24 14.98
C VAL A 224 -10.23 -31.79 16.22
N LEU A 225 -10.37 -31.18 17.38
CA LEU A 225 -9.81 -31.61 18.68
C LEU A 225 -10.78 -32.52 19.43
#